data_1bd09357dbd055c5f74279356052c937
#
_entry.id   1bd09357dbd055c5f74279356052c937
#
_cell.length_a   1.000
_cell.length_b   1.000
_cell.length_c   1.000
_cell.angle_alpha   90.00
_cell.angle_beta   90.00
_cell.angle_gamma   90.00
#
_symmetry.space_group_name_H-M   'P 1'
#
loop_
_entity.id
_entity.type
_entity.pdbx_description
1 polymer ?
#
loop_
_entity_poly.entity_id
_entity_poly.type
_entity_poly.pdbx_seq_one_letter_code
_entity_poly.pdbx_strand_id
1 'polypeptide(L)'
;MAAHMGAHETMELHEVLNSTIDCINLMQLYRPYVKDQRLLQIVDRQLQFITNDYNMTVQSLAQQGRGQAVPYRAPMNAAPVYGLDNPAQQSPNLTVNQMDDRDVACGLLGCHKSSASMKMIAALECADPQLRRMMQQSAVNCSELAYEVWQYMNQAGYYQVPTMKEMTTNTVLSSYQTTGNMMHGNDMAQGQQQSAAPMQSYGMHQ
;
A
#
# COMPACT_ATOMS: atom_id res chain seq x y z
N MET A 1 -28.87 22.79 -9.45
CA MET A 1 -28.86 21.71 -10.42
C MET A 1 -27.88 20.67 -9.87
N ALA A 2 -28.28 19.41 -9.76
CA ALA A 2 -27.33 18.36 -9.42
C ALA A 2 -26.24 18.34 -10.48
N ALA A 3 -24.97 18.32 -10.07
CA ALA A 3 -23.86 18.13 -10.99
C ALA A 3 -24.14 16.83 -11.76
N HIS A 4 -23.97 16.85 -13.07
CA HIS A 4 -24.06 15.63 -13.88
C HIS A 4 -22.80 14.78 -13.58
N MET A 5 -22.91 13.89 -12.58
CA MET A 5 -21.90 12.87 -12.32
C MET A 5 -22.09 11.72 -13.31
N GLY A 6 -21.00 11.15 -13.78
CA GLY A 6 -21.02 9.92 -14.56
C GLY A 6 -21.64 8.76 -13.79
N ALA A 7 -22.21 7.79 -14.50
CA ALA A 7 -22.81 6.61 -13.86
C ALA A 7 -21.78 5.81 -13.04
N HIS A 8 -20.57 5.60 -13.60
CA HIS A 8 -19.46 4.93 -12.92
C HIS A 8 -19.02 5.69 -11.67
N GLU A 9 -18.80 7.01 -11.76
CA GLU A 9 -18.48 7.85 -10.59
C GLU A 9 -19.51 7.69 -9.47
N THR A 10 -20.80 7.73 -9.81
CA THR A 10 -21.89 7.62 -8.84
C THR A 10 -21.86 6.27 -8.14
N MET A 11 -21.70 5.18 -8.88
CA MET A 11 -21.70 3.82 -8.32
C MET A 11 -20.46 3.56 -7.48
N GLU A 12 -19.28 3.95 -7.96
CA GLU A 12 -18.03 3.78 -7.20
C GLU A 12 -18.04 4.59 -5.89
N LEU A 13 -18.57 5.81 -5.91
CA LEU A 13 -18.73 6.60 -4.69
C LEU A 13 -19.72 5.98 -3.72
N HIS A 14 -20.82 5.41 -4.21
CA HIS A 14 -21.77 4.67 -3.41
C HIS A 14 -21.08 3.51 -2.67
N GLU A 15 -20.29 2.70 -3.38
CA GLU A 15 -19.55 1.58 -2.80
C GLU A 15 -18.49 2.07 -1.79
N VAL A 16 -17.75 3.14 -2.10
CA VAL A 16 -16.77 3.74 -1.19
C VAL A 16 -17.41 4.24 0.10
N LEU A 17 -18.57 4.91 0.02
CA LEU A 17 -19.27 5.41 1.20
C LEU A 17 -19.81 4.26 2.06
N ASN A 18 -20.41 3.23 1.46
CA ASN A 18 -20.88 2.05 2.18
C ASN A 18 -19.72 1.35 2.89
N SER A 19 -18.64 1.07 2.18
CA SER A 19 -17.44 0.44 2.74
C SER A 19 -16.81 1.28 3.86
N THR A 20 -16.88 2.61 3.77
CA THR A 20 -16.38 3.50 4.84
C THR A 20 -17.26 3.41 6.09
N ILE A 21 -18.60 3.35 5.93
CA ILE A 21 -19.54 3.13 7.05
C ILE A 21 -19.23 1.78 7.71
N ASP A 22 -19.08 0.71 6.91
CA ASP A 22 -18.78 -0.63 7.42
C ASP A 22 -17.46 -0.65 8.20
N CYS A 23 -16.43 0.04 7.70
CA CYS A 23 -15.15 0.16 8.38
C CYS A 23 -15.28 0.89 9.74
N ILE A 24 -16.01 2.01 9.80
CA ILE A 24 -16.27 2.75 11.04
C ILE A 24 -17.00 1.86 12.04
N ASN A 25 -18.06 1.17 11.60
CA ASN A 25 -18.85 0.27 12.45
C ASN A 25 -18.02 -0.91 12.96
N LEU A 26 -17.17 -1.50 12.10
CA LEU A 26 -16.25 -2.57 12.46
C LEU A 26 -15.25 -2.12 13.52
N MET A 27 -14.67 -0.92 13.38
CA MET A 27 -13.76 -0.37 14.36
C MET A 27 -14.44 -0.16 15.72
N GLN A 28 -15.69 0.32 15.73
CA GLN A 28 -16.48 0.47 16.96
C GLN A 28 -16.79 -0.88 17.58
N LEU A 29 -17.10 -1.90 16.78
CA LEU A 29 -17.35 -3.26 17.24
C LEU A 29 -16.09 -3.89 17.87
N TYR A 30 -14.91 -3.64 17.31
CA TYR A 30 -13.64 -4.19 17.80
C TYR A 30 -13.08 -3.46 19.03
N ARG A 31 -13.34 -2.17 19.15
CA ARG A 31 -12.79 -1.32 20.22
C ARG A 31 -12.91 -1.89 21.63
N PRO A 32 -14.05 -2.50 22.07
CA PRO A 32 -14.20 -3.07 23.41
C PRO A 32 -13.27 -4.25 23.71
N TYR A 33 -12.72 -4.90 22.70
CA TYR A 33 -11.82 -6.07 22.86
C TYR A 33 -10.36 -5.67 22.96
N VAL A 34 -10.01 -4.41 22.73
CA VAL A 34 -8.64 -3.90 22.80
C VAL A 34 -8.19 -3.79 24.25
N LYS A 35 -7.07 -4.42 24.57
CA LYS A 35 -6.44 -4.42 25.90
C LYS A 35 -5.15 -3.61 25.93
N ASP A 36 -4.37 -3.60 24.83
CA ASP A 36 -3.14 -2.80 24.71
C ASP A 36 -3.50 -1.31 24.51
N GLN A 37 -3.03 -0.45 25.41
CA GLN A 37 -3.28 0.99 25.37
C GLN A 37 -2.74 1.67 24.12
N ARG A 38 -1.66 1.15 23.52
CA ARG A 38 -1.11 1.68 22.26
C ARG A 38 -2.05 1.40 21.09
N LEU A 39 -2.59 0.17 21.03
CA LEU A 39 -3.58 -0.19 20.02
C LEU A 39 -4.86 0.62 20.22
N LEU A 40 -5.33 0.81 21.44
CA LEU A 40 -6.52 1.61 21.74
C LEU A 40 -6.36 3.06 21.25
N GLN A 41 -5.20 3.67 21.47
CA GLN A 41 -4.91 5.02 20.96
C GLN A 41 -4.89 5.09 19.43
N ILE A 42 -4.38 4.05 18.77
CA ILE A 42 -4.41 3.94 17.30
C ILE A 42 -5.87 3.87 16.83
N VAL A 43 -6.66 2.96 17.40
CA VAL A 43 -8.09 2.78 17.05
C VAL A 43 -8.85 4.10 17.22
N ASP A 44 -8.73 4.77 18.37
CA ASP A 44 -9.46 6.00 18.65
C ASP A 44 -9.09 7.14 17.68
N ARG A 45 -7.79 7.33 17.42
CA ARG A 45 -7.31 8.34 16.47
C ARG A 45 -7.79 8.05 15.05
N GLN A 46 -7.68 6.80 14.60
CA GLN A 46 -8.08 6.40 13.26
C GLN A 46 -9.59 6.47 13.09
N LEU A 47 -10.37 6.06 14.08
CA LEU A 47 -11.83 6.17 14.07
C LEU A 47 -12.29 7.63 13.91
N GLN A 48 -11.69 8.54 14.67
CA GLN A 48 -11.97 9.96 14.55
C GLN A 48 -11.62 10.49 13.15
N PHE A 49 -10.44 10.12 12.62
CA PHE A 49 -9.99 10.55 11.31
C PHE A 49 -10.92 10.06 10.19
N ILE A 50 -11.25 8.75 10.18
CA ILE A 50 -12.09 8.15 9.12
C ILE A 50 -13.51 8.72 9.16
N THR A 51 -14.06 8.96 10.36
CA THR A 51 -15.38 9.61 10.52
C THR A 51 -15.36 11.03 9.94
N ASN A 52 -14.30 11.78 10.17
CA ASN A 52 -14.15 13.12 9.59
C ASN A 52 -13.98 13.07 8.06
N ASP A 53 -13.17 12.12 7.54
CA ASP A 53 -12.95 11.92 6.10
C ASP A 53 -14.27 11.55 5.39
N TYR A 54 -15.08 10.68 6.00
CA TYR A 54 -16.43 10.34 5.55
C TYR A 54 -17.34 11.59 5.47
N ASN A 55 -17.40 12.36 6.55
CA ASN A 55 -18.23 13.56 6.60
C ASN A 55 -17.81 14.60 5.55
N MET A 56 -16.50 14.80 5.35
CA MET A 56 -15.98 15.69 4.31
C MET A 56 -16.32 15.18 2.90
N THR A 57 -16.27 13.89 2.68
CA THR A 57 -16.64 13.28 1.40
C THR A 57 -18.12 13.54 1.11
N VAL A 58 -19.02 13.26 2.05
CA VAL A 58 -20.46 13.53 1.91
C VAL A 58 -20.75 15.02 1.66
N GLN A 59 -20.10 15.91 2.41
CA GLN A 59 -20.26 17.35 2.23
C GLN A 59 -19.75 17.83 0.86
N SER A 60 -18.62 17.26 0.39
CA SER A 60 -18.08 17.56 -0.93
C SER A 60 -19.06 17.19 -2.05
N LEU A 61 -19.71 16.03 -1.95
CA LEU A 61 -20.73 15.60 -2.91
C LEU A 61 -21.94 16.54 -2.92
N ALA A 62 -22.40 16.98 -1.75
CA ALA A 62 -23.50 17.95 -1.63
C ALA A 62 -23.14 19.33 -2.20
N GLN A 63 -21.87 19.72 -2.21
CA GLN A 63 -21.36 21.01 -2.67
C GLN A 63 -20.73 20.98 -4.08
N GLN A 64 -21.06 20.00 -4.89
CA GLN A 64 -20.56 19.86 -6.27
C GLN A 64 -19.04 19.67 -6.37
N GLY A 65 -18.44 18.86 -5.50
CA GLY A 65 -17.04 18.46 -5.61
C GLY A 65 -16.01 19.46 -5.03
N ARG A 66 -16.43 20.45 -4.25
CA ARG A 66 -15.52 21.47 -3.68
C ARG A 66 -14.81 21.04 -2.40
N GLY A 67 -14.84 19.76 -2.05
CA GLY A 67 -14.10 19.21 -0.92
C GLY A 67 -12.68 18.81 -1.27
N GLN A 68 -11.79 18.84 -0.28
CA GLN A 68 -10.44 18.33 -0.37
C GLN A 68 -10.19 17.37 0.79
N ALA A 69 -9.74 16.15 0.48
CA ALA A 69 -9.36 15.20 1.53
C ALA A 69 -8.14 15.71 2.30
N VAL A 70 -8.20 15.63 3.63
CA VAL A 70 -7.09 15.97 4.52
C VAL A 70 -6.10 14.81 4.54
N PRO A 71 -4.80 15.03 4.35
CA PRO A 71 -3.79 13.96 4.42
C PRO A 71 -3.68 13.37 5.83
N TYR A 72 -3.69 12.03 5.92
CA TYR A 72 -3.22 11.28 7.07
C TYR A 72 -1.74 10.93 6.89
N ARG A 73 -0.99 10.92 7.98
CA ARG A 73 0.40 10.44 7.99
C ARG A 73 0.60 9.54 9.19
N ALA A 74 0.99 8.30 8.93
CA ALA A 74 1.33 7.35 9.97
C ALA A 74 2.55 7.88 10.75
N PRO A 75 2.51 7.93 12.09
CA PRO A 75 3.71 8.22 12.88
C PRO A 75 4.77 7.14 12.62
N MET A 76 6.02 7.55 12.40
CA MET A 76 7.17 6.64 12.28
C MET A 76 7.71 6.34 13.68
N ASN A 77 7.16 5.32 14.33
CA ASN A 77 7.44 5.06 15.75
C ASN A 77 8.61 4.09 15.99
N ALA A 78 8.92 3.23 15.02
CA ALA A 78 9.99 2.25 15.13
C ALA A 78 10.47 1.78 13.77
N ALA A 79 11.72 1.29 13.71
CA ALA A 79 12.22 0.60 12.52
C ALA A 79 11.52 -0.76 12.34
N PRO A 80 11.26 -1.21 11.08
CA PRO A 80 10.71 -2.53 10.82
C PRO A 80 11.60 -3.64 11.38
N VAL A 81 10.97 -4.64 12.02
CA VAL A 81 11.62 -5.88 12.47
C VAL A 81 11.48 -6.91 11.36
N TYR A 82 12.61 -7.39 10.85
CA TYR A 82 12.69 -8.41 9.81
C TYR A 82 13.05 -9.78 10.40
N GLY A 83 12.64 -10.84 9.71
CA GLY A 83 12.89 -12.22 10.08
C GLY A 83 11.66 -12.90 10.70
N LEU A 84 11.77 -14.22 10.87
CA LEU A 84 10.81 -15.04 11.59
C LEU A 84 11.44 -15.46 12.92
N ASP A 85 10.77 -15.15 14.01
CA ASP A 85 11.15 -15.58 15.35
C ASP A 85 9.99 -16.40 15.94
N ASN A 86 10.13 -17.71 15.86
CA ASN A 86 9.22 -18.71 16.44
C ASN A 86 7.72 -18.33 16.29
N PRO A 87 7.19 -18.20 15.05
CA PRO A 87 5.84 -17.74 14.82
C PRO A 87 4.82 -18.68 15.47
N ALA A 88 3.91 -18.09 16.25
CA ALA A 88 2.84 -18.85 16.90
C ALA A 88 1.91 -19.50 15.88
N GLN A 89 1.42 -20.69 16.18
CA GLN A 89 0.37 -21.34 15.40
C GLN A 89 -0.92 -20.51 15.45
N GLN A 90 -1.62 -20.48 14.34
CA GLN A 90 -2.85 -19.70 14.18
C GLN A 90 -4.03 -20.63 13.94
N SER A 91 -5.15 -20.31 14.58
CA SER A 91 -6.45 -20.94 14.32
C SER A 91 -7.55 -19.90 14.48
N PRO A 92 -8.72 -20.09 13.81
CA PRO A 92 -9.88 -19.24 14.05
C PRO A 92 -10.34 -19.33 15.52
N ASN A 93 -10.82 -18.21 16.05
CA ASN A 93 -11.50 -18.20 17.35
C ASN A 93 -12.81 -18.99 17.29
N LEU A 94 -13.10 -19.76 18.32
CA LEU A 94 -14.35 -20.50 18.45
C LEU A 94 -15.48 -19.66 19.06
N THR A 95 -15.14 -18.64 19.81
CA THR A 95 -16.09 -17.73 20.46
C THR A 95 -15.54 -16.30 20.48
N VAL A 96 -16.44 -15.33 20.58
CA VAL A 96 -16.09 -13.91 20.70
C VAL A 96 -15.24 -13.58 21.94
N ASN A 97 -15.34 -14.39 23.00
CA ASN A 97 -14.56 -14.19 24.22
C ASN A 97 -13.06 -14.47 24.05
N GLN A 98 -12.66 -15.09 22.93
CA GLN A 98 -11.25 -15.32 22.58
C GLN A 98 -10.62 -14.17 21.82
N MET A 99 -11.43 -13.16 21.45
CA MET A 99 -10.96 -11.98 20.75
C MET A 99 -9.85 -11.25 21.52
N ASP A 100 -8.76 -10.93 20.86
CA ASP A 100 -7.61 -10.26 21.46
C ASP A 100 -7.08 -9.10 20.58
N ASP A 101 -6.02 -8.44 21.04
CA ASP A 101 -5.41 -7.29 20.34
C ASP A 101 -4.90 -7.66 18.94
N ARG A 102 -4.46 -8.90 18.74
CA ARG A 102 -4.01 -9.38 17.45
C ARG A 102 -5.16 -9.50 16.47
N ASP A 103 -6.28 -10.08 16.88
CA ASP A 103 -7.47 -10.23 16.04
C ASP A 103 -7.99 -8.86 15.61
N VAL A 104 -8.08 -7.93 16.56
CA VAL A 104 -8.48 -6.55 16.29
C VAL A 104 -7.53 -5.91 15.29
N ALA A 105 -6.21 -5.97 15.52
CA ALA A 105 -5.23 -5.37 14.62
C ALA A 105 -5.26 -6.01 13.22
N CYS A 106 -5.44 -7.34 13.13
CA CYS A 106 -5.61 -8.04 11.84
C CYS A 106 -6.85 -7.54 11.09
N GLY A 107 -7.99 -7.41 11.78
CA GLY A 107 -9.23 -6.91 11.19
C GLY A 107 -9.09 -5.48 10.68
N LEU A 108 -8.49 -4.59 11.45
CA LEU A 108 -8.21 -3.20 11.06
C LEU A 108 -7.27 -3.13 9.86
N LEU A 109 -6.17 -3.87 9.90
CA LEU A 109 -5.21 -3.91 8.79
C LEU A 109 -5.88 -4.38 7.49
N GLY A 110 -6.71 -5.42 7.56
CA GLY A 110 -7.48 -5.93 6.43
C GLY A 110 -8.46 -4.89 5.87
N CYS A 111 -9.21 -4.22 6.76
CA CYS A 111 -10.16 -3.17 6.41
C CYS A 111 -9.45 -2.01 5.67
N HIS A 112 -8.35 -1.49 6.21
CA HIS A 112 -7.64 -0.37 5.60
C HIS A 112 -6.99 -0.74 4.26
N LYS A 113 -6.42 -1.93 4.11
CA LYS A 113 -5.88 -2.42 2.84
C LYS A 113 -6.95 -2.51 1.76
N SER A 114 -8.12 -3.08 2.09
CA SER A 114 -9.25 -3.19 1.18
C SER A 114 -9.80 -1.81 0.80
N SER A 115 -9.96 -0.92 1.77
CA SER A 115 -10.40 0.46 1.55
C SER A 115 -9.44 1.25 0.66
N ALA A 116 -8.11 1.08 0.84
CA ALA A 116 -7.12 1.73 -0.01
C ALA A 116 -7.26 1.29 -1.48
N SER A 117 -7.42 0.00 -1.71
CA SER A 117 -7.62 -0.56 -3.05
C SER A 117 -8.92 -0.08 -3.69
N MET A 118 -10.03 -0.14 -2.96
CA MET A 118 -11.35 0.28 -3.44
C MET A 118 -11.37 1.78 -3.80
N LYS A 119 -10.84 2.65 -2.93
CA LYS A 119 -10.77 4.09 -3.19
C LYS A 119 -9.87 4.44 -4.37
N MET A 120 -8.80 3.66 -4.62
CA MET A 120 -7.97 3.84 -5.80
C MET A 120 -8.71 3.42 -7.08
N ILE A 121 -9.48 2.32 -7.06
CA ILE A 121 -10.35 1.92 -8.19
C ILE A 121 -11.37 3.03 -8.47
N ALA A 122 -12.06 3.52 -7.45
CA ALA A 122 -13.01 4.63 -7.60
C ALA A 122 -12.36 5.88 -8.22
N ALA A 123 -11.10 6.20 -7.84
CA ALA A 123 -10.36 7.31 -8.45
C ALA A 123 -10.12 7.12 -9.96
N LEU A 124 -9.99 5.88 -10.44
CA LEU A 124 -9.77 5.59 -11.85
C LEU A 124 -11.05 5.74 -12.69
N GLU A 125 -12.21 5.62 -12.07
CA GLU A 125 -13.52 5.77 -12.70
C GLU A 125 -14.05 7.21 -12.61
N CYS A 126 -13.43 8.10 -11.83
CA CYS A 126 -13.84 9.50 -11.71
C CYS A 126 -13.43 10.31 -12.94
N ALA A 127 -14.41 10.90 -13.63
CA ALA A 127 -14.22 11.88 -14.69
C ALA A 127 -13.97 13.30 -14.12
N ASP A 128 -14.60 13.66 -13.01
CA ASP A 128 -14.37 14.94 -12.33
C ASP A 128 -12.99 14.98 -11.69
N PRO A 129 -12.11 15.94 -12.05
CA PRO A 129 -10.73 15.97 -11.59
C PRO A 129 -10.59 16.29 -10.08
N GLN A 130 -11.56 16.95 -9.45
CA GLN A 130 -11.52 17.24 -8.03
C GLN A 130 -11.91 16.00 -7.23
N LEU A 131 -12.97 15.33 -7.65
CA LEU A 131 -13.42 14.07 -7.09
C LEU A 131 -12.34 12.99 -7.22
N ARG A 132 -11.73 12.89 -8.39
CA ARG A 132 -10.60 12.00 -8.64
C ARG A 132 -9.47 12.22 -7.63
N ARG A 133 -9.03 13.48 -7.44
CA ARG A 133 -7.97 13.81 -6.47
C ARG A 133 -8.38 13.49 -5.03
N MET A 134 -9.65 13.72 -4.68
CA MET A 134 -10.17 13.38 -3.37
C MET A 134 -10.09 11.86 -3.12
N MET A 135 -10.51 11.03 -4.06
CA MET A 135 -10.43 9.57 -3.96
C MET A 135 -8.97 9.08 -3.91
N GLN A 136 -8.07 9.65 -4.71
CA GLN A 136 -6.64 9.34 -4.66
C GLN A 136 -6.06 9.64 -3.27
N GLN A 137 -6.34 10.83 -2.70
CA GLN A 137 -5.85 11.17 -1.36
C GLN A 137 -6.45 10.27 -0.29
N SER A 138 -7.75 9.95 -0.38
CA SER A 138 -8.40 9.03 0.55
C SER A 138 -7.82 7.60 0.45
N ALA A 139 -7.42 7.14 -0.74
CA ALA A 139 -6.72 5.87 -0.91
C ALA A 139 -5.33 5.89 -0.23
N VAL A 140 -4.58 6.98 -0.41
CA VAL A 140 -3.30 7.19 0.29
C VAL A 140 -3.50 7.22 1.80
N ASN A 141 -4.53 7.92 2.29
CA ASN A 141 -4.87 7.94 3.72
C ASN A 141 -5.10 6.53 4.27
N CYS A 142 -5.89 5.69 3.57
CA CYS A 142 -6.12 4.30 3.99
C CYS A 142 -4.82 3.47 4.00
N SER A 143 -3.90 3.72 3.07
CA SER A 143 -2.57 3.10 3.05
C SER A 143 -1.73 3.49 4.28
N GLU A 144 -1.76 4.76 4.68
CA GLU A 144 -1.07 5.26 5.88
C GLU A 144 -1.69 4.70 7.17
N LEU A 145 -3.03 4.62 7.24
CA LEU A 145 -3.73 3.98 8.36
C LEU A 145 -3.36 2.50 8.47
N ALA A 146 -3.30 1.79 7.35
CA ALA A 146 -2.84 0.39 7.30
C ALA A 146 -1.39 0.26 7.79
N TYR A 147 -0.50 1.18 7.38
CA TYR A 147 0.91 1.15 7.77
C TYR A 147 1.10 1.39 9.27
N GLU A 148 0.31 2.28 9.87
CA GLU A 148 0.35 2.51 11.33
C GLU A 148 -0.04 1.26 12.12
N VAL A 149 -1.12 0.57 11.71
CA VAL A 149 -1.53 -0.71 12.33
C VAL A 149 -0.47 -1.77 12.10
N TRP A 150 0.10 -1.85 10.89
CA TRP A 150 1.18 -2.78 10.58
C TRP A 150 2.42 -2.55 11.46
N GLN A 151 2.84 -1.30 11.69
CA GLN A 151 3.96 -0.99 12.60
C GLN A 151 3.71 -1.55 14.00
N TYR A 152 2.50 -1.32 14.53
CA TYR A 152 2.11 -1.90 15.82
C TYR A 152 2.22 -3.43 15.81
N MET A 153 1.64 -4.07 14.81
CA MET A 153 1.64 -5.53 14.68
C MET A 153 3.05 -6.11 14.53
N ASN A 154 3.91 -5.44 13.77
CA ASN A 154 5.30 -5.84 13.56
C ASN A 154 6.10 -5.76 14.87
N GLN A 155 5.95 -4.66 15.62
CA GLN A 155 6.60 -4.50 16.93
C GLN A 155 6.07 -5.47 18.00
N ALA A 156 4.79 -5.84 17.93
CA ALA A 156 4.18 -6.81 18.82
C ALA A 156 4.48 -8.28 18.42
N GLY A 157 5.19 -8.52 17.30
CA GLY A 157 5.44 -9.85 16.77
C GLY A 157 4.24 -10.51 16.08
N TYR A 158 3.12 -9.80 15.94
CA TYR A 158 1.91 -10.30 15.28
C TYR A 158 2.05 -10.37 13.75
N TYR A 159 2.88 -9.51 13.17
CA TYR A 159 3.18 -9.48 11.74
C TYR A 159 4.69 -9.59 11.53
N GLN A 160 5.20 -10.80 11.46
CA GLN A 160 6.61 -11.06 11.17
C GLN A 160 6.86 -10.99 9.67
N VAL A 161 8.02 -10.46 9.28
CA VAL A 161 8.41 -10.25 7.88
C VAL A 161 9.46 -11.29 7.48
N PRO A 162 9.09 -12.36 6.75
CA PRO A 162 10.06 -13.34 6.30
C PRO A 162 11.06 -12.69 5.34
N THR A 163 12.32 -13.13 5.41
CA THR A 163 13.41 -12.67 4.53
C THR A 163 13.95 -13.82 3.72
N MET A 164 14.42 -13.52 2.52
CA MET A 164 15.22 -14.44 1.72
C MET A 164 16.69 -14.40 2.17
N LYS A 165 17.48 -15.41 1.81
CA LYS A 165 18.93 -15.36 1.95
C LYS A 165 19.46 -14.15 1.16
N GLU A 166 20.42 -13.43 1.73
CA GLU A 166 21.01 -12.23 1.11
C GLU A 166 21.48 -12.48 -0.33
N MET A 167 22.17 -13.60 -0.58
CA MET A 167 22.59 -13.99 -1.92
C MET A 167 21.43 -14.10 -2.91
N THR A 168 20.28 -14.67 -2.49
CA THR A 168 19.09 -14.78 -3.33
C THR A 168 18.50 -13.40 -3.64
N THR A 169 18.40 -12.54 -2.62
CA THR A 169 17.91 -11.16 -2.79
C THR A 169 18.80 -10.40 -3.76
N ASN A 170 20.13 -10.46 -3.58
CA ASN A 170 21.09 -9.78 -4.45
C ASN A 170 21.03 -10.29 -5.89
N THR A 171 20.89 -11.62 -6.09
CA THR A 171 20.76 -12.21 -7.42
C THR A 171 19.51 -11.71 -8.14
N VAL A 172 18.36 -11.68 -7.46
CA VAL A 172 17.09 -11.19 -8.03
C VAL A 172 17.19 -9.70 -8.39
N LEU A 173 17.69 -8.87 -7.47
CA LEU A 173 17.76 -7.42 -7.68
C LEU A 173 18.80 -7.02 -8.74
N SER A 174 19.94 -7.74 -8.82
CA SER A 174 20.98 -7.48 -9.81
C SER A 174 20.60 -7.92 -11.23
N SER A 175 19.50 -8.66 -11.41
CA SER A 175 18.97 -9.01 -12.74
C SER A 175 18.34 -7.80 -13.47
N TYR A 176 18.09 -6.69 -12.78
CA TYR A 176 17.53 -5.47 -13.35
C TYR A 176 18.64 -4.45 -13.59
N GLN A 177 18.71 -3.90 -14.82
CA GLN A 177 19.69 -2.90 -15.22
C GLN A 177 19.00 -1.68 -15.81
N THR A 178 19.64 -0.51 -15.69
CA THR A 178 19.19 0.69 -16.38
C THR A 178 19.49 0.57 -17.88
N THR A 179 18.61 1.12 -18.74
CA THR A 179 18.81 1.10 -20.20
C THR A 179 20.11 1.75 -20.64
N GLY A 180 20.68 2.71 -19.90
CA GLY A 180 21.97 3.32 -20.18
C GLY A 180 23.17 2.35 -20.12
N ASN A 181 23.13 1.34 -19.26
CA ASN A 181 24.18 0.33 -19.16
C ASN A 181 24.16 -0.67 -20.34
N MET A 182 23.01 -0.90 -20.97
CA MET A 182 22.92 -1.76 -22.15
C MET A 182 23.54 -1.11 -23.39
N MET A 183 23.43 0.21 -23.56
CA MET A 183 24.04 0.90 -24.71
C MET A 183 25.56 0.87 -24.67
N HIS A 184 26.19 0.95 -23.49
CA HIS A 184 27.66 0.87 -23.36
C HIS A 184 28.20 -0.55 -23.56
N GLY A 185 27.44 -1.59 -23.26
CA GLY A 185 27.86 -2.99 -23.44
C GLY A 185 27.90 -3.42 -24.90
N ASN A 186 26.99 -2.92 -25.74
CA ASN A 186 26.95 -3.27 -27.17
C ASN A 186 28.02 -2.53 -28.01
N ASP A 187 28.38 -1.31 -27.65
CA ASP A 187 29.43 -0.56 -28.37
C ASP A 187 30.83 -1.15 -28.13
N MET A 188 31.08 -1.72 -26.95
CA MET A 188 32.36 -2.41 -26.66
C MET A 188 32.51 -3.76 -27.40
N ALA A 189 31.39 -4.47 -27.64
CA ALA A 189 31.43 -5.75 -28.38
C ALA A 189 31.64 -5.56 -29.89
N GLN A 190 31.24 -4.43 -30.48
CA GLN A 190 31.46 -4.12 -31.91
C GLN A 190 32.84 -3.53 -32.19
N GLY A 191 33.49 -2.89 -31.22
CA GLY A 191 34.82 -2.31 -31.36
C GLY A 191 35.97 -3.33 -31.38
N GLN A 192 35.79 -4.57 -30.88
CA GLN A 192 36.80 -5.61 -30.85
C GLN A 192 36.82 -6.53 -32.07
N GLN A 193 35.84 -6.45 -32.99
CA GLN A 193 35.83 -7.31 -34.19
C GLN A 193 36.46 -6.66 -35.43
N GLN A 194 36.98 -5.43 -35.38
CA GLN A 194 37.55 -4.73 -36.55
C GLN A 194 39.08 -4.64 -36.57
N SER A 195 39.81 -5.29 -35.66
CA SER A 195 41.30 -5.19 -35.61
C SER A 195 42.08 -6.50 -35.87
N ALA A 196 41.51 -7.43 -36.61
CA ALA A 196 42.27 -8.64 -37.04
C ALA A 196 42.22 -8.79 -38.57
N ALA A 197 43.01 -7.98 -39.27
CA ALA A 197 43.35 -8.27 -40.68
C ALA A 197 44.56 -9.17 -40.74
N PRO A 198 44.61 -10.26 -41.52
CA PRO A 198 45.74 -11.15 -41.58
C PRO A 198 46.86 -10.54 -42.46
N MET A 199 48.08 -10.49 -41.90
CA MET A 199 49.31 -10.20 -42.63
C MET A 199 49.56 -11.31 -43.65
N GLN A 200 49.54 -10.94 -44.93
CA GLN A 200 50.07 -11.78 -46.02
C GLN A 200 51.62 -11.81 -45.96
N SER A 201 52.15 -12.97 -45.76
CA SER A 201 53.59 -13.24 -45.91
C SER A 201 53.94 -13.35 -47.41
N TYR A 202 54.72 -12.42 -47.92
CA TYR A 202 55.40 -12.57 -49.22
C TYR A 202 56.64 -13.49 -49.01
N GLY A 203 56.59 -14.66 -49.63
CA GLY A 203 57.74 -15.50 -49.77
C GLY A 203 58.61 -15.04 -50.96
N MET A 204 59.91 -14.83 -50.73
CA MET A 204 60.92 -14.74 -51.81
C MET A 204 61.43 -16.09 -52.14
N HIS A 205 61.39 -16.42 -53.41
CA HIS A 205 62.21 -17.49 -54.01
C HIS A 205 63.66 -17.01 -54.28
N GLN A 206 64.59 -17.79 -53.85
CA GLN A 206 65.75 -18.29 -54.69
C GLN A 206 66.10 -19.70 -54.27
#